data_2131501c84d3b6eddf33c998213b61d2
#
_entry.id   2131501c84d3b6eddf33c998213b61d2
#
_cell.length_a   1.000
_cell.length_b   1.000
_cell.length_c   1.000
_cell.angle_alpha   90.00
_cell.angle_beta   90.00
_cell.angle_gamma   90.00
#
_symmetry.space_group_name_H-M   'P 1'
#
loop_
_entity.id
_entity.type
_entity.pdbx_description
1 polymer ?
#
loop_
_entity_poly.entity_id
_entity_poly.type
_entity_poly.pdbx_seq_one_letter_code
_entity_poly.pdbx_strand_id
1 'polypeptide(L)'
;MRTMAHASVVALLLTLSGCCRPEVMATQPVTLRPQETGMWCWAASGEMAMDFLGTNVTQCDQANQRFGRTDCCNNPVPGACVNGGWPEFNKYGFNSEHTSDAPLTWAQVQSEIFCARRPFAFSWHWDGGGGHMMIVRGYVTLEGVNYVYVNDPWAPNVGDQRIVTYDAYVSGAGYTHWDDYFRIARQ
;
A
#
# COMPACT_ATOMS: atom_id res chain seq x y z
N MET A 1 -17.95 -3.00 70.31
CA MET A 1 -18.18 -3.08 68.88
C MET A 1 -17.15 -2.21 68.18
N ARG A 2 -16.16 -2.77 67.49
CA ARG A 2 -15.15 -2.01 66.70
C ARG A 2 -15.48 -2.21 65.23
N THR A 3 -15.88 -1.13 64.59
CA THR A 3 -16.11 -1.07 63.12
C THR A 3 -14.78 -0.99 62.41
N MET A 4 -14.45 -2.01 61.57
CA MET A 4 -13.32 -1.98 60.68
C MET A 4 -13.74 -1.26 59.40
N ALA A 5 -13.08 -0.15 59.08
CA ALA A 5 -13.22 0.53 57.82
C ALA A 5 -12.33 -0.15 56.77
N HIS A 6 -12.93 -0.63 55.68
CA HIS A 6 -12.21 -1.17 54.54
C HIS A 6 -11.85 -0.02 53.57
N ALA A 7 -10.57 0.25 53.44
CA ALA A 7 -10.06 1.18 52.48
C ALA A 7 -9.92 0.44 51.12
N SER A 8 -10.76 0.77 50.15
CA SER A 8 -10.63 0.28 48.77
C SER A 8 -9.52 1.06 48.06
N VAL A 9 -8.43 0.39 47.76
CA VAL A 9 -7.38 0.94 46.87
C VAL A 9 -7.83 0.78 45.43
N VAL A 10 -8.23 1.89 44.80
CA VAL A 10 -8.48 1.93 43.36
C VAL A 10 -7.14 2.06 42.64
N ALA A 11 -6.66 0.96 42.06
CA ALA A 11 -5.47 0.98 41.19
C ALA A 11 -5.83 1.65 39.85
N LEU A 12 -5.36 2.88 39.67
CA LEU A 12 -5.45 3.60 38.43
C LEU A 12 -4.44 2.99 37.43
N LEU A 13 -4.93 2.13 36.53
CA LEU A 13 -4.16 1.63 35.40
C LEU A 13 -3.94 2.76 34.39
N LEU A 14 -2.79 3.43 34.51
CA LEU A 14 -2.27 4.32 33.47
C LEU A 14 -1.90 3.47 32.24
N THR A 15 -2.77 3.42 31.24
CA THR A 15 -2.42 2.92 29.91
C THR A 15 -1.42 3.89 29.30
N LEU A 16 -0.14 3.57 29.36
CA LEU A 16 0.89 4.22 28.56
C LEU A 16 0.60 3.92 27.10
N SER A 17 -0.15 4.80 26.44
CA SER A 17 -0.21 4.84 24.98
C SER A 17 1.20 5.20 24.50
N GLY A 18 2.03 4.19 24.28
CA GLY A 18 3.38 4.39 23.77
C GLY A 18 3.28 5.01 22.38
N CYS A 19 3.65 6.29 22.26
CA CYS A 19 3.79 6.92 20.94
C CYS A 19 4.81 6.10 20.15
N CYS A 20 4.37 5.51 19.04
CA CYS A 20 5.29 4.86 18.12
C CYS A 20 6.29 5.91 17.59
N ARG A 21 7.59 5.65 17.78
CA ARG A 21 8.67 6.49 17.24
C ARG A 21 9.32 5.74 16.09
N PRO A 22 9.10 6.18 14.84
CA PRO A 22 9.73 5.54 13.70
C PRO A 22 11.26 5.57 13.79
N GLU A 23 11.89 4.48 13.37
CA GLU A 23 13.34 4.41 13.18
C GLU A 23 13.75 5.09 11.89
N VAL A 24 15.06 5.27 11.66
CA VAL A 24 15.60 5.89 10.43
C VAL A 24 15.34 5.03 9.18
N MET A 25 15.06 3.75 9.37
CA MET A 25 14.77 2.79 8.30
C MET A 25 13.77 1.74 8.78
N ALA A 26 12.86 1.36 7.90
CA ALA A 26 12.01 0.18 8.07
C ALA A 26 11.61 -0.41 6.71
N THR A 27 11.44 -1.74 6.66
CA THR A 27 10.98 -2.44 5.46
C THR A 27 9.97 -3.52 5.83
N GLN A 28 9.05 -3.80 4.90
CA GLN A 28 8.12 -4.93 4.97
C GLN A 28 8.48 -5.95 3.88
N PRO A 29 8.40 -7.26 4.17
CA PRO A 29 8.77 -8.31 3.23
C PRO A 29 7.66 -8.55 2.18
N VAL A 30 7.34 -7.53 1.40
CA VAL A 30 6.34 -7.62 0.33
C VAL A 30 6.96 -8.33 -0.87
N THR A 31 6.39 -9.45 -1.26
CA THR A 31 6.79 -10.18 -2.48
C THR A 31 6.45 -9.34 -3.71
N LEU A 32 7.42 -9.10 -4.58
CA LEU A 32 7.17 -8.45 -5.88
C LEU A 32 6.27 -9.34 -6.74
N ARG A 33 5.18 -8.77 -7.24
CA ARG A 33 4.30 -9.37 -8.24
C ARG A 33 4.35 -8.50 -9.49
N PRO A 34 5.06 -8.92 -10.54
CA PRO A 34 5.02 -8.21 -11.82
C PRO A 34 3.60 -8.18 -12.37
N GLN A 35 3.22 -7.09 -13.03
CA GLN A 35 1.94 -7.07 -13.74
C GLN A 35 1.91 -8.09 -14.88
N GLU A 36 0.81 -8.79 -15.06
CA GLU A 36 0.66 -9.84 -16.07
C GLU A 36 0.37 -9.27 -17.46
N THR A 37 -0.20 -8.06 -17.53
CA THR A 37 -0.50 -7.35 -18.78
C THR A 37 -0.03 -5.91 -18.73
N GLY A 38 0.00 -5.21 -19.87
CA GLY A 38 0.47 -3.82 -19.96
C GLY A 38 -0.37 -2.79 -19.16
N MET A 39 -1.57 -3.17 -18.68
CA MET A 39 -2.49 -2.24 -18.02
C MET A 39 -2.84 -2.65 -16.57
N TRP A 40 -2.20 -3.68 -15.99
CA TRP A 40 -2.60 -4.24 -14.70
C TRP A 40 -1.69 -3.84 -13.54
N CYS A 41 -0.97 -2.74 -13.62
CA CYS A 41 -0.19 -2.21 -12.49
C CYS A 41 -1.03 -2.06 -11.22
N TRP A 42 -2.30 -1.63 -11.33
CA TRP A 42 -3.24 -1.51 -10.23
C TRP A 42 -3.58 -2.87 -9.60
N ALA A 43 -3.80 -3.89 -10.41
CA ALA A 43 -4.13 -5.24 -9.95
C ALA A 43 -2.91 -5.93 -9.31
N ALA A 44 -1.72 -5.76 -9.89
CA ALA A 44 -0.46 -6.24 -9.33
C ALA A 44 -0.15 -5.58 -7.98
N SER A 45 -0.37 -4.28 -7.86
CA SER A 45 -0.22 -3.56 -6.59
C SER A 45 -1.26 -4.01 -5.56
N GLY A 46 -2.51 -4.23 -5.98
CA GLY A 46 -3.56 -4.81 -5.13
C GLY A 46 -3.19 -6.21 -4.65
N GLU A 47 -2.72 -7.09 -5.54
CA GLU A 47 -2.24 -8.44 -5.21
C GLU A 47 -1.10 -8.40 -4.18
N MET A 48 -0.07 -7.56 -4.41
CA MET A 48 1.06 -7.42 -3.48
C MET A 48 0.62 -7.00 -2.07
N ALA A 49 -0.30 -6.06 -1.97
CA ALA A 49 -0.81 -5.59 -0.68
C ALA A 49 -1.66 -6.66 0.02
N MET A 50 -2.58 -7.31 -0.69
CA MET A 50 -3.46 -8.34 -0.13
C MET A 50 -2.72 -9.63 0.21
N ASP A 51 -1.76 -10.06 -0.62
CA ASP A 51 -0.89 -11.22 -0.36
C ASP A 51 -0.04 -11.00 0.90
N PHE A 52 0.55 -9.81 1.07
CA PHE A 52 1.27 -9.44 2.29
C PHE A 52 0.36 -9.54 3.54
N LEU A 53 -0.90 -9.18 3.42
CA LEU A 53 -1.89 -9.29 4.50
C LEU A 53 -2.51 -10.70 4.62
N GLY A 54 -1.98 -11.67 3.88
CA GLY A 54 -2.30 -13.09 3.97
C GLY A 54 -3.56 -13.50 3.18
N THR A 55 -3.94 -12.76 2.15
CA THR A 55 -5.01 -13.15 1.21
C THR A 55 -4.50 -13.02 -0.22
N ASN A 56 -4.30 -14.14 -0.89
CA ASN A 56 -3.91 -14.12 -2.29
C ASN A 56 -5.15 -13.86 -3.17
N VAL A 57 -5.18 -12.69 -3.81
CA VAL A 57 -6.18 -12.32 -4.82
C VAL A 57 -5.42 -12.02 -6.11
N THR A 58 -5.54 -12.89 -7.09
CA THR A 58 -4.79 -12.78 -8.34
C THR A 58 -5.18 -11.54 -9.16
N GLN A 59 -4.29 -11.09 -10.03
CA GLN A 59 -4.57 -9.94 -10.90
C GLN A 59 -5.77 -10.21 -11.80
N CYS A 60 -5.87 -11.40 -12.35
CA CYS A 60 -6.98 -11.76 -13.22
C CYS A 60 -8.32 -11.86 -12.48
N ASP A 61 -8.34 -12.27 -11.20
CA ASP A 61 -9.55 -12.25 -10.37
C ASP A 61 -10.00 -10.81 -10.09
N GLN A 62 -9.04 -9.92 -9.81
CA GLN A 62 -9.33 -8.49 -9.66
C GLN A 62 -9.88 -7.89 -10.95
N ALA A 63 -9.32 -8.26 -12.11
CA ALA A 63 -9.82 -7.81 -13.41
C ALA A 63 -11.22 -8.36 -13.71
N ASN A 64 -11.48 -9.63 -13.42
CA ASN A 64 -12.81 -10.23 -13.54
C ASN A 64 -13.85 -9.48 -12.72
N GLN A 65 -13.54 -9.23 -11.45
CA GLN A 65 -14.43 -8.53 -10.53
C GLN A 65 -14.70 -7.09 -11.00
N ARG A 66 -13.65 -6.37 -11.39
CA ARG A 66 -13.74 -4.97 -11.79
C ARG A 66 -14.49 -4.76 -13.10
N PHE A 67 -14.28 -5.64 -14.09
CA PHE A 67 -14.88 -5.51 -15.42
C PHE A 67 -16.17 -6.31 -15.60
N GLY A 68 -16.66 -6.98 -14.53
CA GLY A 68 -17.86 -7.82 -14.58
C GLY A 68 -17.70 -9.02 -15.54
N ARG A 69 -16.50 -9.62 -15.57
CA ARG A 69 -16.13 -10.71 -16.47
C ARG A 69 -15.79 -11.98 -15.69
N THR A 70 -15.59 -13.07 -16.42
CA THR A 70 -15.19 -14.37 -15.87
C THR A 70 -14.05 -15.02 -16.66
N ASP A 71 -13.53 -14.32 -17.67
CA ASP A 71 -12.57 -14.84 -18.63
C ASP A 71 -11.21 -14.12 -18.62
N CYS A 72 -11.00 -13.18 -17.68
CA CYS A 72 -9.72 -12.44 -17.60
C CYS A 72 -8.54 -13.31 -17.17
N CYS A 73 -8.82 -14.52 -16.64
CA CYS A 73 -7.78 -15.52 -16.33
C CYS A 73 -7.48 -16.47 -17.52
N ASN A 74 -8.05 -16.25 -18.69
CA ASN A 74 -7.74 -17.04 -19.87
C ASN A 74 -6.33 -16.68 -20.40
N ASN A 75 -5.73 -17.64 -21.10
CA ASN A 75 -4.47 -17.42 -21.82
C ASN A 75 -4.68 -17.69 -23.32
N PRO A 76 -4.55 -16.70 -24.21
CA PRO A 76 -4.18 -15.31 -23.91
C PRO A 76 -5.31 -14.55 -23.17
N VAL A 77 -4.90 -13.53 -22.38
CA VAL A 77 -5.85 -12.65 -21.70
C VAL A 77 -6.66 -11.88 -22.74
N PRO A 78 -8.00 -11.90 -22.68
CA PRO A 78 -8.84 -11.16 -23.62
C PRO A 78 -8.56 -9.65 -23.57
N GLY A 79 -8.50 -8.99 -24.75
CA GLY A 79 -8.23 -7.55 -24.84
C GLY A 79 -9.20 -6.69 -24.05
N ALA A 80 -10.46 -7.13 -23.87
CA ALA A 80 -11.46 -6.45 -23.03
C ALA A 80 -11.11 -6.47 -21.53
N CYS A 81 -10.18 -7.31 -21.09
CA CYS A 81 -9.66 -7.35 -19.72
C CYS A 81 -8.42 -6.47 -19.53
N VAL A 82 -7.75 -6.05 -20.62
CA VAL A 82 -6.49 -5.31 -20.56
C VAL A 82 -6.79 -3.82 -20.46
N ASN A 83 -7.26 -3.38 -19.30
CA ASN A 83 -7.63 -2.01 -19.01
C ASN A 83 -7.05 -1.53 -17.69
N GLY A 84 -6.87 -0.20 -17.58
CA GLY A 84 -6.49 0.45 -16.33
C GLY A 84 -7.57 0.36 -15.25
N GLY A 85 -7.18 0.57 -14.01
CA GLY A 85 -8.09 0.49 -12.88
C GLY A 85 -7.46 0.96 -11.57
N TRP A 86 -8.17 0.68 -10.51
CA TRP A 86 -7.78 0.93 -9.13
C TRP A 86 -8.05 -0.33 -8.31
N PRO A 87 -7.27 -0.65 -7.29
CA PRO A 87 -7.54 -1.80 -6.43
C PRO A 87 -8.84 -1.56 -5.64
N GLU A 88 -9.73 -2.56 -5.65
CA GLU A 88 -11.01 -2.51 -4.95
C GLU A 88 -10.94 -3.36 -3.67
N PHE A 89 -10.08 -2.98 -2.73
CA PHE A 89 -9.79 -3.71 -1.49
C PHE A 89 -11.04 -4.16 -0.72
N ASN A 90 -12.08 -3.34 -0.70
CA ASN A 90 -13.34 -3.64 -0.01
C ASN A 90 -14.08 -4.85 -0.59
N LYS A 91 -13.85 -5.20 -1.85
CA LYS A 91 -14.44 -6.38 -2.49
C LYS A 91 -13.82 -7.69 -2.00
N TYR A 92 -12.67 -7.59 -1.33
CA TYR A 92 -11.89 -8.73 -0.86
C TYR A 92 -11.75 -8.78 0.68
N GLY A 93 -12.61 -8.05 1.40
CA GLY A 93 -12.64 -8.03 2.86
C GLY A 93 -11.56 -7.18 3.50
N PHE A 94 -11.12 -6.13 2.83
CA PHE A 94 -10.18 -5.15 3.37
C PHE A 94 -10.81 -3.76 3.44
N ASN A 95 -10.50 -3.03 4.50
CA ASN A 95 -10.66 -1.57 4.55
C ASN A 95 -9.43 -0.93 3.94
N SER A 96 -9.59 0.24 3.36
CA SER A 96 -8.50 1.13 2.94
C SER A 96 -8.99 2.57 2.94
N GLU A 97 -8.06 3.48 3.10
CA GLU A 97 -8.26 4.91 2.81
C GLU A 97 -7.47 5.25 1.56
N HIS A 98 -7.85 6.32 0.88
CA HIS A 98 -7.07 6.84 -0.23
C HIS A 98 -6.98 8.37 -0.13
N THR A 99 -5.89 8.91 -0.66
CA THR A 99 -5.74 10.35 -0.88
C THR A 99 -6.39 10.74 -2.22
N SER A 100 -6.40 12.03 -2.54
CA SER A 100 -6.85 12.53 -3.83
C SER A 100 -5.85 13.58 -4.30
N ASP A 101 -5.12 13.26 -5.35
CA ASP A 101 -4.07 14.09 -5.95
C ASP A 101 -3.03 14.61 -4.92
N ALA A 102 -2.74 13.81 -3.91
CA ALA A 102 -1.84 14.18 -2.82
C ALA A 102 -1.06 12.98 -2.29
N PRO A 103 0.26 13.13 -2.07
CA PRO A 103 1.09 12.11 -1.44
C PRO A 103 0.86 12.05 0.07
N LEU A 104 1.08 10.87 0.66
CA LEU A 104 1.28 10.78 2.11
C LEU A 104 2.48 11.63 2.53
N THR A 105 2.35 12.36 3.62
CA THR A 105 3.50 13.05 4.24
C THR A 105 4.55 12.04 4.70
N TRP A 106 5.81 12.49 4.83
CA TRP A 106 6.88 11.60 5.32
C TRP A 106 6.53 10.92 6.64
N ALA A 107 5.93 11.64 7.58
CA ALA A 107 5.48 11.07 8.85
C ALA A 107 4.39 10.00 8.69
N GLN A 108 3.50 10.14 7.71
CA GLN A 108 2.49 9.12 7.40
C GLN A 108 3.12 7.90 6.75
N VAL A 109 4.09 8.07 5.82
CA VAL A 109 4.87 6.96 5.25
C VAL A 109 5.55 6.16 6.37
N GLN A 110 6.23 6.84 7.29
CA GLN A 110 6.87 6.20 8.43
C GLN A 110 5.84 5.49 9.33
N SER A 111 4.70 6.11 9.57
CA SER A 111 3.62 5.51 10.37
C SER A 111 3.07 4.23 9.75
N GLU A 112 2.81 4.22 8.44
CA GLU A 112 2.32 3.02 7.75
C GLU A 112 3.34 1.88 7.80
N ILE A 113 4.59 2.17 7.43
CA ILE A 113 5.62 1.14 7.28
C ILE A 113 6.13 0.66 8.64
N PHE A 114 6.45 1.55 9.57
CA PHE A 114 7.07 1.18 10.85
C PHE A 114 6.03 0.86 11.93
N CYS A 115 5.09 1.78 12.17
CA CYS A 115 4.17 1.66 13.28
C CYS A 115 3.05 0.66 12.97
N ALA A 116 2.43 0.77 11.81
CA ALA A 116 1.37 -0.11 11.38
C ALA A 116 1.87 -1.41 10.71
N ARG A 117 3.16 -1.48 10.37
CA ARG A 117 3.84 -2.63 9.74
C ARG A 117 3.13 -3.15 8.50
N ARG A 118 2.72 -2.24 7.63
CA ARG A 118 2.02 -2.59 6.39
C ARG A 118 2.51 -1.74 5.22
N PRO A 119 2.52 -2.31 4.00
CA PRO A 119 2.79 -1.56 2.80
C PRO A 119 1.56 -0.73 2.42
N PHE A 120 1.75 0.17 1.47
CA PHE A 120 0.67 0.90 0.85
C PHE A 120 0.91 1.05 -0.66
N ALA A 121 -0.16 1.16 -1.44
CA ALA A 121 -0.07 1.40 -2.87
C ALA A 121 -0.08 2.90 -3.15
N PHE A 122 0.69 3.31 -4.17
CA PHE A 122 0.68 4.69 -4.65
C PHE A 122 0.68 4.74 -6.18
N SER A 123 0.26 5.85 -6.73
CA SER A 123 0.24 6.04 -8.18
C SER A 123 0.79 7.39 -8.62
N TRP A 124 1.42 7.38 -9.78
CA TRP A 124 1.77 8.57 -10.53
C TRP A 124 0.78 8.81 -11.67
N HIS A 125 0.46 10.06 -11.90
CA HIS A 125 -0.27 10.55 -13.07
C HIS A 125 0.72 11.12 -14.06
N TRP A 126 0.71 10.61 -15.29
CA TRP A 126 1.58 11.10 -16.35
C TRP A 126 1.03 12.39 -16.97
N ASP A 127 1.88 13.35 -17.32
CA ASP A 127 1.48 14.60 -18.00
C ASP A 127 0.74 14.34 -19.31
N GLY A 128 1.04 13.21 -19.97
CA GLY A 128 0.37 12.75 -21.19
C GLY A 128 -0.94 12.00 -20.98
N GLY A 129 -1.39 11.88 -19.74
CA GLY A 129 -2.57 11.11 -19.32
C GLY A 129 -2.26 9.64 -18.98
N GLY A 130 -3.16 9.02 -18.23
CA GLY A 130 -2.94 7.72 -17.62
C GLY A 130 -2.02 7.80 -16.42
N GLY A 131 -1.58 6.66 -15.93
CA GLY A 131 -0.72 6.62 -14.73
C GLY A 131 -0.11 5.25 -14.51
N HIS A 132 0.60 5.12 -13.40
CA HIS A 132 1.25 3.89 -12.99
C HIS A 132 1.15 3.69 -11.48
N MET A 133 0.76 2.50 -11.05
CA MET A 133 0.62 2.16 -9.64
C MET A 133 1.72 1.20 -9.20
N MET A 134 2.23 1.43 -8.00
CA MET A 134 3.33 0.69 -7.38
C MET A 134 3.05 0.50 -5.88
N ILE A 135 3.90 -0.28 -5.19
CA ILE A 135 3.84 -0.48 -3.73
C ILE A 135 5.04 0.15 -3.05
N VAL A 136 4.80 0.99 -2.05
CA VAL A 136 5.83 1.34 -1.06
C VAL A 136 5.86 0.25 0.00
N ARG A 137 7.03 -0.38 0.14
CA ARG A 137 7.28 -1.46 1.12
C ARG A 137 8.28 -1.09 2.21
N GLY A 138 8.84 0.10 2.16
CA GLY A 138 9.85 0.52 3.12
C GLY A 138 10.28 1.96 2.92
N TYR A 139 11.10 2.44 3.85
CA TYR A 139 11.72 3.75 3.78
C TYR A 139 13.08 3.77 4.45
N VAL A 140 13.89 4.78 4.14
CA VAL A 140 15.13 5.11 4.85
C VAL A 140 15.42 6.61 4.75
N THR A 141 16.03 7.18 5.81
CA THR A 141 16.64 8.50 5.74
C THR A 141 18.17 8.33 5.76
N LEU A 142 18.84 8.76 4.70
CA LEU A 142 20.29 8.70 4.56
C LEU A 142 20.82 10.12 4.34
N GLU A 143 21.77 10.55 5.17
CA GLU A 143 22.41 11.88 5.06
C GLU A 143 21.38 13.04 4.95
N GLY A 144 20.26 12.93 5.65
CA GLY A 144 19.18 13.93 5.65
C GLY A 144 18.23 13.84 4.45
N VAL A 145 18.45 12.91 3.51
CA VAL A 145 17.58 12.68 2.38
C VAL A 145 16.65 11.49 2.66
N ASN A 146 15.36 11.66 2.40
CA ASN A 146 14.35 10.65 2.58
C ASN A 146 14.16 9.81 1.30
N TYR A 147 14.08 8.49 1.45
CA TYR A 147 13.88 7.53 0.35
C TYR A 147 12.79 6.54 0.68
N VAL A 148 12.05 6.08 -0.33
CA VAL A 148 11.12 4.96 -0.22
C VAL A 148 11.61 3.76 -1.04
N TYR A 149 11.40 2.56 -0.48
CA TYR A 149 11.62 1.30 -1.18
C TYR A 149 10.33 0.90 -1.90
N VAL A 150 10.43 0.70 -3.19
CA VAL A 150 9.28 0.48 -4.08
C VAL A 150 9.36 -0.89 -4.75
N ASN A 151 8.25 -1.61 -4.77
CA ASN A 151 8.02 -2.69 -5.72
C ASN A 151 7.25 -2.09 -6.91
N ASP A 152 7.90 -2.06 -8.06
CA ASP A 152 7.33 -1.61 -9.32
C ASP A 152 6.90 -2.83 -10.15
N PRO A 153 5.62 -3.00 -10.48
CA PRO A 153 5.17 -4.14 -11.28
C PRO A 153 5.57 -4.07 -12.76
N TRP A 154 6.09 -2.95 -13.24
CA TRP A 154 6.54 -2.78 -14.62
C TRP A 154 7.97 -3.34 -14.82
N ALA A 155 8.32 -3.98 -15.95
CA ALA A 155 7.48 -4.30 -17.10
C ALA A 155 6.69 -5.59 -16.87
N PRO A 156 5.65 -5.89 -17.72
CA PRO A 156 4.87 -7.12 -17.58
C PRO A 156 5.75 -8.38 -17.47
N ASN A 157 5.41 -9.23 -16.50
CA ASN A 157 6.13 -10.47 -16.15
C ASN A 157 7.61 -10.30 -15.71
N VAL A 158 8.07 -9.09 -15.49
CA VAL A 158 9.44 -8.77 -15.05
C VAL A 158 9.42 -8.08 -13.68
N GLY A 159 8.82 -6.89 -13.60
CA GLY A 159 8.81 -6.05 -12.39
C GLY A 159 10.20 -5.57 -11.98
N ASP A 160 10.25 -4.68 -10.99
CA ASP A 160 11.50 -4.17 -10.45
C ASP A 160 11.36 -3.81 -8.95
N GLN A 161 12.48 -3.87 -8.22
CA GLN A 161 12.58 -3.35 -6.85
C GLN A 161 13.58 -2.20 -6.85
N ARG A 162 13.10 -1.03 -6.54
CA ARG A 162 13.91 0.18 -6.58
C ARG A 162 13.82 1.02 -5.32
N ILE A 163 14.74 1.94 -5.20
CA ILE A 163 14.75 2.99 -4.17
C ILE A 163 14.60 4.31 -4.91
N VAL A 164 13.64 5.13 -4.50
CA VAL A 164 13.43 6.47 -5.04
C VAL A 164 13.44 7.50 -3.90
N THR A 165 13.86 8.72 -4.16
CA THR A 165 13.75 9.79 -3.16
C THR A 165 12.28 10.07 -2.85
N TYR A 166 12.00 10.58 -1.64
CA TYR A 166 10.64 11.02 -1.31
C TYR A 166 10.16 12.13 -2.26
N ASP A 167 11.06 13.01 -2.70
CA ASP A 167 10.71 14.03 -3.69
C ASP A 167 10.27 13.41 -5.03
N ALA A 168 10.96 12.37 -5.49
CA ALA A 168 10.57 11.63 -6.70
C ALA A 168 9.28 10.81 -6.52
N TYR A 169 8.99 10.35 -5.29
CA TYR A 169 7.68 9.75 -4.98
C TYR A 169 6.55 10.81 -5.11
N VAL A 170 6.82 12.05 -4.71
CA VAL A 170 5.86 13.17 -4.80
C VAL A 170 5.69 13.66 -6.22
N SER A 171 6.76 13.88 -6.97
CA SER A 171 6.67 14.36 -8.36
C SER A 171 8.01 14.23 -9.08
N GLY A 172 7.98 14.28 -10.41
CA GLY A 172 9.16 14.29 -11.25
C GLY A 172 8.88 14.87 -12.62
N ALA A 173 9.88 14.83 -13.49
CA ALA A 173 9.71 15.26 -14.86
C ALA A 173 8.73 14.34 -15.59
N GLY A 174 7.60 14.88 -16.01
CA GLY A 174 6.58 14.16 -16.78
C GLY A 174 5.54 13.42 -15.95
N TYR A 175 5.51 13.59 -14.61
CA TYR A 175 4.48 13.02 -13.73
C TYR A 175 4.29 13.81 -12.44
N THR A 176 3.12 13.66 -11.87
CA THR A 176 2.79 14.12 -10.53
C THR A 176 2.26 12.95 -9.70
N HIS A 177 2.21 13.12 -8.38
CA HIS A 177 1.51 12.15 -7.53
C HIS A 177 0.02 12.14 -7.86
N TRP A 178 -0.57 10.94 -7.85
CA TRP A 178 -2.02 10.79 -8.01
C TRP A 178 -2.64 10.43 -6.66
N ASP A 179 -2.66 9.14 -6.31
CA ASP A 179 -3.29 8.66 -5.08
C ASP A 179 -2.38 7.72 -4.31
N ASP A 180 -2.51 7.74 -2.99
CA ASP A 180 -2.08 6.65 -2.11
C ASP A 180 -3.29 5.85 -1.64
N TYR A 181 -3.19 4.53 -1.65
CA TYR A 181 -4.11 3.61 -0.96
C TYR A 181 -3.41 3.07 0.27
N PHE A 182 -3.81 3.51 1.43
CA PHE A 182 -3.15 3.28 2.72
C PHE A 182 -4.13 2.80 3.79
N ARG A 183 -3.65 2.50 5.00
CA ARG A 183 -4.45 1.89 6.06
C ARG A 183 -5.16 0.62 5.60
N ILE A 184 -4.52 -0.11 4.68
CA ILE A 184 -5.09 -1.37 4.18
C ILE A 184 -5.04 -2.38 5.32
N ALA A 185 -6.20 -2.87 5.74
CA ALA A 185 -6.33 -3.82 6.84
C ALA A 185 -7.54 -4.72 6.62
N ARG A 186 -7.48 -5.96 7.14
CA ARG A 186 -8.65 -6.86 7.11
C ARG A 186 -9.83 -6.23 7.86
N GLN A 187 -11.04 -6.45 7.36
CA GLN A 187 -12.30 -6.09 8.03
C GLN A 187 -12.54 -6.94 9.25
#